data_4585090a5bcfa63223f814f4188e977c
#
_entry.id   4585090a5bcfa63223f814f4188e977c
#
_cell.length_a   1.000
_cell.length_b   1.000
_cell.length_c   1.000
_cell.angle_alpha   90.00
_cell.angle_beta   90.00
_cell.angle_gamma   90.00
#
_symmetry.space_group_name_H-M   'P 1'
#
loop_
_entity.id
_entity.type
_entity.pdbx_description
1 polymer ?
#
loop_
_entity_poly.entity_id
_entity_poly.type
_entity_poly.pdbx_seq_one_letter_code
_entity_poly.pdbx_strand_id
1 'polypeptide(L)'
;MISNSDKISRKEEINELFEQLGQFLEQRVEALLIGGAVMLELGLKDATKDIDVVCRNEEDKDRLLAAAKALGFEIVGPEKRHERLGVKRLAVKGGRNLDIFAGRISYDFDLSEAMWQKATRIRAFGSLVIRDASMEDIFIMKLIANRPGDAPDCSNLVIAGLDFDAVYREIEAQYRKTGEAKEKIWINYIEEGIARLQDNDLTIPIGDKISL
;
A
#
# COMPACT_ATOMS: atom_id res chain seq x y z
N MET A 1 -4.37 -24.72 7.90
CA MET A 1 -4.73 -24.64 6.46
C MET A 1 -5.65 -23.44 6.32
N ILE A 2 -5.22 -22.38 5.64
CA ILE A 2 -6.03 -21.19 5.39
C ILE A 2 -6.98 -21.56 4.25
N SER A 3 -8.27 -21.43 4.49
CA SER A 3 -9.31 -21.72 3.49
C SER A 3 -9.13 -20.81 2.26
N ASN A 4 -9.33 -21.35 1.07
CA ASN A 4 -9.28 -20.56 -0.18
C ASN A 4 -10.41 -19.51 -0.26
N SER A 5 -11.39 -19.57 0.68
CA SER A 5 -12.52 -18.65 0.79
C SER A 5 -12.17 -17.25 1.33
N ASP A 6 -10.96 -17.08 1.90
CA ASP A 6 -10.57 -15.86 2.58
C ASP A 6 -9.79 -14.87 1.68
N LYS A 7 -9.58 -15.25 0.41
CA LYS A 7 -8.84 -14.41 -0.56
C LYS A 7 -9.80 -13.71 -1.51
N ILE A 8 -9.52 -12.46 -1.78
CA ILE A 8 -10.15 -11.67 -2.84
C ILE A 8 -9.42 -12.00 -4.14
N SER A 9 -10.10 -12.56 -5.11
CA SER A 9 -9.53 -12.94 -6.42
C SER A 9 -10.13 -12.19 -7.59
N ARG A 10 -11.14 -11.34 -7.34
CA ARG A 10 -11.82 -10.54 -8.35
C ARG A 10 -11.84 -9.07 -7.92
N LYS A 11 -11.52 -8.20 -8.86
CA LYS A 11 -11.57 -6.74 -8.64
C LYS A 11 -12.99 -6.23 -8.34
N GLU A 12 -14.02 -6.93 -8.82
CA GLU A 12 -15.42 -6.62 -8.52
C GLU A 12 -15.68 -6.67 -7.01
N GLU A 13 -15.07 -7.61 -6.29
CA GLU A 13 -15.23 -7.73 -4.82
C GLU A 13 -14.65 -6.52 -4.07
N ILE A 14 -13.56 -5.95 -4.59
CA ILE A 14 -12.96 -4.72 -4.05
C ILE A 14 -13.89 -3.53 -4.30
N ASN A 15 -14.43 -3.41 -5.51
CA ASN A 15 -15.36 -2.34 -5.87
C ASN A 15 -16.67 -2.42 -5.05
N GLU A 16 -17.23 -3.63 -4.90
CA GLU A 16 -18.45 -3.85 -4.08
C GLU A 16 -18.22 -3.42 -2.62
N LEU A 17 -17.04 -3.71 -2.05
CA LEU A 17 -16.70 -3.24 -0.70
C LEU A 17 -16.63 -1.71 -0.65
N PHE A 18 -16.01 -1.06 -1.61
CA PHE A 18 -15.91 0.39 -1.65
C PHE A 18 -17.26 1.06 -1.88
N GLU A 19 -18.15 0.47 -2.69
CA GLU A 19 -19.53 0.94 -2.85
C GLU A 19 -20.29 0.89 -1.52
N GLN A 20 -20.18 -0.22 -0.80
CA GLN A 20 -20.80 -0.37 0.51
C GLN A 20 -20.24 0.64 1.52
N LEU A 21 -18.92 0.81 1.59
CA LEU A 21 -18.29 1.79 2.49
C LEU A 21 -18.73 3.22 2.16
N GLY A 22 -18.81 3.56 0.88
CA GLY A 22 -19.21 4.89 0.43
C GLY A 22 -20.64 5.28 0.83
N GLN A 23 -21.53 4.29 1.01
CA GLN A 23 -22.92 4.51 1.49
C GLN A 23 -22.99 4.91 2.97
N PHE A 24 -21.99 4.54 3.77
CA PHE A 24 -21.93 4.88 5.20
C PHE A 24 -21.13 6.16 5.49
N LEU A 25 -20.59 6.81 4.47
CA LEU A 25 -19.85 8.06 4.62
C LEU A 25 -20.77 9.26 4.43
N GLU A 26 -20.94 10.06 5.47
CA GLU A 26 -21.72 11.32 5.43
C GLU A 26 -20.97 12.44 4.68
N GLN A 27 -19.64 12.37 4.64
CA GLN A 27 -18.77 13.36 4.01
C GLN A 27 -17.82 12.67 3.07
N ARG A 28 -17.33 13.43 2.07
CA ARG A 28 -16.35 12.93 1.11
C ARG A 28 -15.06 12.55 1.83
N VAL A 29 -14.61 11.32 1.58
CA VAL A 29 -13.30 10.77 1.99
C VAL A 29 -12.55 10.36 0.74
N GLU A 30 -11.28 10.71 0.67
CA GLU A 30 -10.39 10.26 -0.40
C GLU A 30 -9.26 9.41 0.21
N ALA A 31 -8.97 8.27 -0.43
CA ALA A 31 -7.89 7.38 -0.01
C ALA A 31 -7.12 6.84 -1.21
N LEU A 32 -5.83 6.60 -1.00
CA LEU A 32 -4.95 5.92 -1.96
C LEU A 32 -5.01 4.42 -1.68
N LEU A 33 -5.46 3.63 -2.65
CA LEU A 33 -5.36 2.17 -2.62
C LEU A 33 -3.94 1.77 -2.93
N ILE A 34 -3.37 0.88 -2.11
CA ILE A 34 -2.00 0.42 -2.23
C ILE A 34 -1.92 -1.12 -2.20
N GLY A 35 -0.72 -1.65 -2.31
CA GLY A 35 -0.43 -3.05 -2.03
C GLY A 35 -1.01 -4.05 -3.04
N GLY A 36 -1.38 -5.22 -2.52
CA GLY A 36 -1.83 -6.36 -3.34
C GLY A 36 -3.14 -6.12 -4.09
N ALA A 37 -4.01 -5.25 -3.57
CA ALA A 37 -5.28 -4.94 -4.20
C ALA A 37 -5.10 -4.17 -5.53
N VAL A 38 -4.14 -3.23 -5.59
CA VAL A 38 -3.80 -2.55 -6.86
C VAL A 38 -3.17 -3.52 -7.84
N MET A 39 -2.30 -4.42 -7.38
CA MET A 39 -1.69 -5.44 -8.26
C MET A 39 -2.75 -6.38 -8.86
N LEU A 40 -3.79 -6.74 -8.09
CA LEU A 40 -4.92 -7.51 -8.60
C LEU A 40 -5.69 -6.72 -9.68
N GLU A 41 -5.93 -5.42 -9.46
CA GLU A 41 -6.56 -4.52 -10.44
C GLU A 41 -5.77 -4.45 -11.75
N LEU A 42 -4.43 -4.48 -11.67
CA LEU A 42 -3.51 -4.45 -12.81
C LEU A 42 -3.31 -5.82 -13.48
N GLY A 43 -3.83 -6.91 -12.90
CA GLY A 43 -3.61 -8.27 -13.41
C GLY A 43 -2.19 -8.81 -13.12
N LEU A 44 -1.48 -8.22 -12.18
CA LEU A 44 -0.13 -8.61 -11.76
C LEU A 44 -0.13 -9.56 -10.57
N LYS A 45 -1.32 -9.87 -10.03
CA LYS A 45 -1.52 -10.77 -8.91
C LYS A 45 -2.88 -11.45 -9.02
N ASP A 46 -2.95 -12.75 -8.72
CA ASP A 46 -4.18 -13.53 -8.85
C ASP A 46 -5.15 -13.34 -7.67
N ALA A 47 -4.63 -13.02 -6.49
CA ALA A 47 -5.46 -12.81 -5.30
C ALA A 47 -4.74 -12.04 -4.21
N THR A 48 -5.51 -11.31 -3.39
CA THR A 48 -5.04 -10.66 -2.16
C THR A 48 -5.93 -11.05 -0.98
N LYS A 49 -5.42 -10.92 0.24
CA LYS A 49 -6.20 -11.08 1.48
C LYS A 49 -6.60 -9.74 2.07
N ASP A 50 -5.70 -8.77 1.88
CA ASP A 50 -5.75 -7.50 2.55
C ASP A 50 -6.05 -6.44 1.50
N ILE A 51 -6.87 -5.45 1.87
CA ILE A 51 -7.09 -4.22 1.13
C ILE A 51 -6.46 -3.12 1.97
N ASP A 52 -5.41 -2.52 1.44
CA ASP A 52 -4.65 -1.48 2.11
C ASP A 52 -5.01 -0.11 1.50
N VAL A 53 -5.43 0.85 2.34
CA VAL A 53 -5.73 2.21 1.91
C VAL A 53 -5.05 3.25 2.80
N VAL A 54 -4.59 4.34 2.20
CA VAL A 54 -3.93 5.44 2.91
C VAL A 54 -4.76 6.71 2.73
N CYS A 55 -5.32 7.21 3.83
CA CYS A 55 -5.96 8.52 3.89
C CYS A 55 -4.90 9.62 4.06
N ARG A 56 -5.19 10.85 3.64
CA ARG A 56 -4.27 11.98 3.81
C ARG A 56 -4.11 12.42 5.27
N ASN A 57 -5.12 12.21 6.09
CA ASN A 57 -5.18 12.66 7.49
C ASN A 57 -5.92 11.66 8.38
N GLU A 58 -5.77 11.84 9.69
CA GLU A 58 -6.40 10.98 10.71
C GLU A 58 -7.93 11.08 10.69
N GLU A 59 -8.50 12.25 10.35
CA GLU A 59 -9.95 12.48 10.34
C GLU A 59 -10.63 11.63 9.26
N ASP A 60 -10.08 11.60 8.05
CA ASP A 60 -10.59 10.76 6.96
C ASP A 60 -10.44 9.27 7.27
N LYS A 61 -9.32 8.89 7.89
CA LYS A 61 -9.12 7.52 8.40
C LYS A 61 -10.20 7.14 9.41
N ASP A 62 -10.47 8.01 10.40
CA ASP A 62 -11.46 7.72 11.44
C ASP A 62 -12.89 7.64 10.87
N ARG A 63 -13.23 8.47 9.87
CA ARG A 63 -14.49 8.37 9.11
C ARG A 63 -14.60 7.04 8.39
N LEU A 64 -13.53 6.60 7.71
CA LEU A 64 -13.52 5.34 6.98
C LEU A 64 -13.59 4.13 7.93
N LEU A 65 -12.93 4.18 9.09
CA LEU A 65 -13.05 3.18 10.15
C LEU A 65 -14.48 3.10 10.71
N ALA A 66 -15.14 4.26 10.90
CA ALA A 66 -16.53 4.30 11.35
C ALA A 66 -17.47 3.67 10.31
N ALA A 67 -17.28 3.95 9.02
CA ALA A 67 -18.02 3.33 7.94
C ALA A 67 -17.79 1.81 7.89
N ALA A 68 -16.56 1.35 8.03
CA ALA A 68 -16.23 -0.08 8.10
C ALA A 68 -16.92 -0.76 9.29
N LYS A 69 -16.93 -0.12 10.46
CA LYS A 69 -17.63 -0.62 11.65
C LYS A 69 -19.15 -0.71 11.41
N ALA A 70 -19.75 0.30 10.80
CA ALA A 70 -21.19 0.29 10.44
C ALA A 70 -21.52 -0.84 9.45
N LEU A 71 -20.59 -1.17 8.56
CA LEU A 71 -20.70 -2.30 7.63
C LEU A 71 -20.48 -3.67 8.31
N GLY A 72 -20.16 -3.69 9.62
CA GLY A 72 -20.00 -4.90 10.41
C GLY A 72 -18.58 -5.45 10.45
N PHE A 73 -17.58 -4.64 10.14
CA PHE A 73 -16.18 -4.97 10.42
C PHE A 73 -15.89 -4.83 11.91
N GLU A 74 -15.13 -5.77 12.45
CA GLU A 74 -14.54 -5.64 13.78
C GLU A 74 -13.28 -4.76 13.69
N ILE A 75 -13.21 -3.73 14.53
CA ILE A 75 -12.04 -2.86 14.59
C ILE A 75 -11.11 -3.40 15.67
N VAL A 76 -9.98 -3.95 15.25
CA VAL A 76 -8.97 -4.54 16.12
C VAL A 76 -7.72 -3.67 16.18
N GLY A 77 -7.02 -3.71 17.32
CA GLY A 77 -5.70 -3.09 17.45
C GLY A 77 -4.67 -3.82 16.58
N PRO A 78 -3.59 -3.15 16.18
CA PRO A 78 -2.55 -3.79 15.40
C PRO A 78 -1.88 -4.90 16.23
N GLU A 79 -1.63 -6.05 15.59
CA GLU A 79 -0.69 -7.02 16.13
C GLU A 79 0.73 -6.45 16.08
N LYS A 80 1.67 -6.97 16.90
CA LYS A 80 3.09 -6.52 16.94
C LYS A 80 3.75 -6.43 15.55
N ARG A 81 3.35 -7.29 14.61
CA ARG A 81 3.84 -7.27 13.21
C ARG A 81 3.41 -6.03 12.43
N HIS A 82 2.30 -5.39 12.81
CA HIS A 82 1.74 -4.22 12.13
C HIS A 82 2.22 -2.89 12.74
N GLU A 83 2.76 -2.93 13.98
CA GLU A 83 3.27 -1.72 14.64
C GLU A 83 4.39 -1.05 13.81
N ARG A 84 5.22 -1.86 13.15
CA ARG A 84 6.31 -1.38 12.28
C ARG A 84 5.81 -0.70 11.01
N LEU A 85 4.60 -1.05 10.55
CA LEU A 85 3.99 -0.54 9.31
C LEU A 85 3.12 0.70 9.53
N GLY A 86 3.10 1.28 10.74
CA GLY A 86 2.28 2.46 11.04
C GLY A 86 0.77 2.19 11.12
N VAL A 87 0.33 0.94 11.01
CA VAL A 87 -1.08 0.55 11.17
C VAL A 87 -1.46 0.70 12.62
N LYS A 88 -2.40 1.60 12.91
CA LYS A 88 -2.91 1.80 14.28
C LYS A 88 -4.18 1.00 14.55
N ARG A 89 -4.96 0.67 13.53
CA ARG A 89 -6.21 -0.10 13.63
C ARG A 89 -6.50 -0.84 12.32
N LEU A 90 -7.02 -2.05 12.44
CA LEU A 90 -7.42 -2.92 11.35
C LEU A 90 -8.94 -3.12 11.40
N ALA A 91 -9.59 -3.19 10.26
CA ALA A 91 -10.96 -3.61 10.15
C ALA A 91 -11.01 -5.04 9.58
N VAL A 92 -11.60 -5.98 10.31
CA VAL A 92 -11.62 -7.41 9.96
C VAL A 92 -13.05 -7.90 9.84
N LYS A 93 -13.37 -8.61 8.75
CA LYS A 93 -14.67 -9.25 8.52
C LYS A 93 -14.52 -10.51 7.68
N GLY A 94 -14.92 -11.66 8.21
CA GLY A 94 -14.95 -12.92 7.45
C GLY A 94 -13.60 -13.33 6.86
N GLY A 95 -12.48 -13.11 7.60
CA GLY A 95 -11.13 -13.44 7.14
C GLY A 95 -10.51 -12.43 6.17
N ARG A 96 -11.22 -11.38 5.80
CA ARG A 96 -10.73 -10.26 4.97
C ARG A 96 -10.31 -9.10 5.86
N ASN A 97 -9.20 -8.46 5.53
CA ASN A 97 -8.68 -7.31 6.25
C ASN A 97 -8.81 -6.06 5.38
N LEU A 98 -9.22 -4.96 6.01
CA LEU A 98 -9.13 -3.62 5.46
C LEU A 98 -8.20 -2.82 6.37
N ASP A 99 -7.00 -2.54 5.88
CA ASP A 99 -5.95 -1.84 6.60
C ASP A 99 -5.98 -0.37 6.22
N ILE A 100 -6.26 0.50 7.20
CA ILE A 100 -6.47 1.92 6.96
C ILE A 100 -5.37 2.72 7.65
N PHE A 101 -4.56 3.38 6.84
CA PHE A 101 -3.45 4.25 7.25
C PHE A 101 -3.84 5.72 7.16
N ALA A 102 -3.08 6.61 7.80
CA ALA A 102 -3.20 8.06 7.64
C ALA A 102 -1.82 8.71 7.54
N GLY A 103 -1.54 9.33 6.41
CA GLY A 103 -0.34 10.09 6.14
C GLY A 103 0.97 9.29 6.11
N ARG A 104 1.14 8.33 7.03
CA ARG A 104 2.33 7.46 7.14
C ARG A 104 2.01 6.07 6.63
N ILE A 105 2.89 5.53 5.79
CA ILE A 105 2.75 4.20 5.20
C ILE A 105 3.56 3.18 5.99
N SER A 106 4.83 3.48 6.28
CA SER A 106 5.71 2.57 7.01
C SER A 106 6.92 3.32 7.57
N TYR A 107 7.38 2.98 8.77
CA TYR A 107 8.52 3.66 9.41
C TYR A 107 8.38 5.19 9.33
N ASP A 108 9.36 5.87 8.71
CA ASP A 108 9.33 7.31 8.39
C ASP A 108 9.05 7.55 6.89
N PHE A 109 8.48 6.57 6.19
CA PHE A 109 8.04 6.68 4.80
C PHE A 109 6.58 7.11 4.75
N ASP A 110 6.35 8.34 4.31
CA ASP A 110 5.04 8.97 4.34
C ASP A 110 4.37 8.96 2.96
N LEU A 111 3.05 9.11 2.94
CA LEU A 111 2.32 9.45 1.72
C LEU A 111 2.78 10.83 1.24
N SER A 112 3.47 10.88 0.11
CA SER A 112 3.91 12.13 -0.49
C SER A 112 2.83 12.75 -1.38
N GLU A 113 2.90 14.06 -1.61
CA GLU A 113 2.03 14.71 -2.58
C GLU A 113 2.29 14.18 -4.00
N ALA A 114 3.53 13.82 -4.32
CA ALA A 114 3.87 13.22 -5.61
C ALA A 114 3.18 11.87 -5.82
N MET A 115 3.15 10.98 -4.83
CA MET A 115 2.39 9.71 -4.87
C MET A 115 0.90 9.97 -5.09
N TRP A 116 0.34 10.96 -4.38
CA TRP A 116 -1.07 11.31 -4.51
C TRP A 116 -1.43 11.80 -5.90
N GLN A 117 -0.59 12.63 -6.50
CA GLN A 117 -0.81 13.21 -7.83
C GLN A 117 -0.55 12.20 -8.97
N LYS A 118 0.37 11.25 -8.77
CA LYS A 118 0.68 10.20 -9.74
C LYS A 118 -0.34 9.08 -9.79
N ALA A 119 -1.34 9.07 -8.90
CA ALA A 119 -2.36 8.03 -8.86
C ALA A 119 -2.93 7.75 -10.27
N THR A 120 -2.88 6.48 -10.68
CA THR A 120 -3.12 6.09 -12.08
C THR A 120 -4.59 5.98 -12.43
N ARG A 121 -5.45 5.76 -11.43
CA ARG A 121 -6.89 5.59 -11.63
C ARG A 121 -7.64 6.19 -10.45
N ILE A 122 -8.71 6.92 -10.74
CA ILE A 122 -9.57 7.53 -9.72
C ILE A 122 -10.99 7.02 -9.92
N ARG A 123 -11.57 6.44 -8.86
CA ARG A 123 -12.93 5.90 -8.85
C ARG A 123 -13.71 6.51 -7.71
N ALA A 124 -14.99 6.85 -7.97
CA ALA A 124 -15.90 7.37 -6.96
C ALA A 124 -16.99 6.34 -6.62
N PHE A 125 -17.19 6.11 -5.34
CA PHE A 125 -18.16 5.20 -4.76
C PHE A 125 -19.00 5.97 -3.74
N GLY A 126 -19.98 6.73 -4.21
CA GLY A 126 -20.71 7.68 -3.37
C GLY A 126 -19.77 8.74 -2.78
N SER A 127 -19.73 8.80 -1.45
CA SER A 127 -18.82 9.73 -0.73
C SER A 127 -17.37 9.24 -0.62
N LEU A 128 -17.05 8.02 -1.04
CA LEU A 128 -15.68 7.48 -1.05
C LEU A 128 -15.05 7.66 -2.43
N VAL A 129 -13.86 8.25 -2.46
CA VAL A 129 -13.03 8.35 -3.67
C VAL A 129 -11.75 7.56 -3.44
N ILE A 130 -11.50 6.58 -4.31
CA ILE A 130 -10.30 5.75 -4.29
C ILE A 130 -9.40 6.13 -5.47
N ARG A 131 -8.13 6.33 -5.15
CA ARG A 131 -7.04 6.53 -6.10
C ARG A 131 -6.15 5.31 -6.07
N ASP A 132 -5.80 4.73 -7.20
CA ASP A 132 -4.88 3.59 -7.25
C ASP A 132 -3.45 4.12 -7.32
N ALA A 133 -2.58 3.65 -6.42
CA ALA A 133 -1.16 4.01 -6.43
C ALA A 133 -0.47 3.56 -7.73
N SER A 134 0.59 4.23 -8.11
CA SER A 134 1.41 3.81 -9.26
C SER A 134 2.17 2.51 -8.96
N MET A 135 2.60 1.80 -10.01
CA MET A 135 3.42 0.59 -9.86
C MET A 135 4.74 0.88 -9.16
N GLU A 136 5.33 2.04 -9.44
CA GLU A 136 6.57 2.51 -8.84
C GLU A 136 6.42 2.69 -7.33
N ASP A 137 5.32 3.32 -6.90
CA ASP A 137 5.05 3.54 -5.47
C ASP A 137 4.79 2.21 -4.75
N ILE A 138 4.04 1.30 -5.39
CA ILE A 138 3.81 -0.06 -4.84
C ILE A 138 5.14 -0.83 -4.73
N PHE A 139 6.01 -0.71 -5.72
CA PHE A 139 7.33 -1.35 -5.70
C PHE A 139 8.15 -0.88 -4.51
N ILE A 140 8.25 0.44 -4.28
CA ILE A 140 8.96 1.01 -3.12
C ILE A 140 8.35 0.49 -1.81
N MET A 141 7.02 0.55 -1.66
CA MET A 141 6.33 0.11 -0.44
C MET A 141 6.58 -1.38 -0.14
N LYS A 142 6.63 -2.23 -1.16
CA LYS A 142 6.93 -3.66 -1.02
C LYS A 142 8.39 -3.93 -0.65
N LEU A 143 9.33 -3.18 -1.21
CA LEU A 143 10.74 -3.27 -0.80
C LEU A 143 10.87 -2.89 0.69
N ILE A 144 10.23 -1.81 1.14
CA ILE A 144 10.24 -1.38 2.55
C ILE A 144 9.59 -2.41 3.46
N ALA A 145 8.45 -3.00 3.07
CA ALA A 145 7.76 -4.02 3.85
C ALA A 145 8.59 -5.30 4.00
N ASN A 146 9.39 -5.63 2.99
CA ASN A 146 10.39 -6.71 2.95
C ASN A 146 9.87 -8.06 3.49
N ARG A 147 8.64 -8.41 3.17
CA ARG A 147 8.02 -9.68 3.59
C ARG A 147 8.36 -10.80 2.59
N PRO A 148 8.38 -12.08 3.01
CA PRO A 148 8.67 -13.19 2.10
C PRO A 148 7.78 -13.24 0.84
N GLY A 149 6.53 -12.81 0.95
CA GLY A 149 5.58 -12.76 -0.17
C GLY A 149 5.75 -11.54 -1.09
N ASP A 150 6.57 -10.56 -0.72
CA ASP A 150 6.72 -9.33 -1.52
C ASP A 150 7.75 -9.48 -2.66
N ALA A 151 8.72 -10.40 -2.56
CA ALA A 151 9.71 -10.60 -3.60
C ALA A 151 9.11 -11.04 -4.95
N PRO A 152 8.19 -12.03 -5.04
CA PRO A 152 7.49 -12.34 -6.28
C PRO A 152 6.67 -11.16 -6.83
N ASP A 153 6.01 -10.41 -5.95
CA ASP A 153 5.24 -9.23 -6.33
C ASP A 153 6.14 -8.15 -6.94
N CYS A 154 7.32 -7.88 -6.34
CA CYS A 154 8.32 -6.97 -6.88
C CYS A 154 8.84 -7.45 -8.24
N SER A 155 9.09 -8.75 -8.40
CA SER A 155 9.50 -9.32 -9.69
C SER A 155 8.46 -9.07 -10.78
N ASN A 156 7.18 -9.30 -10.48
CA ASN A 156 6.08 -9.05 -11.42
C ASN A 156 6.00 -7.56 -11.82
N LEU A 157 6.20 -6.64 -10.88
CA LEU A 157 6.25 -5.20 -11.16
C LEU A 157 7.42 -4.82 -12.06
N VAL A 158 8.62 -5.36 -11.81
CA VAL A 158 9.81 -5.13 -12.64
C VAL A 158 9.57 -5.63 -14.07
N ILE A 159 9.03 -6.84 -14.21
CA ILE A 159 8.72 -7.45 -15.53
C ILE A 159 7.64 -6.65 -16.27
N ALA A 160 6.67 -6.08 -15.56
CA ALA A 160 5.62 -5.23 -16.14
C ALA A 160 6.17 -3.89 -16.68
N GLY A 161 7.38 -3.50 -16.30
CA GLY A 161 8.07 -2.31 -16.77
C GLY A 161 7.85 -1.08 -15.88
N LEU A 162 8.79 -0.86 -14.95
CA LEU A 162 8.80 0.30 -14.05
C LEU A 162 9.58 1.47 -14.64
N ASP A 163 9.14 2.69 -14.39
CA ASP A 163 9.97 3.88 -14.50
C ASP A 163 10.91 3.99 -13.29
N PHE A 164 12.10 3.40 -13.41
CA PHE A 164 13.08 3.42 -12.33
C PHE A 164 13.59 4.83 -11.98
N ASP A 165 13.51 5.79 -12.89
CA ASP A 165 13.82 7.17 -12.56
C ASP A 165 12.73 7.79 -11.67
N ALA A 166 11.46 7.41 -11.87
CA ALA A 166 10.38 7.80 -10.96
C ALA A 166 10.52 7.13 -9.58
N VAL A 167 10.90 5.85 -9.55
CA VAL A 167 11.23 5.14 -8.29
C VAL A 167 12.34 5.87 -7.53
N TYR A 168 13.45 6.18 -8.20
CA TYR A 168 14.58 6.85 -7.58
C TYR A 168 14.23 8.24 -7.06
N ARG A 169 13.50 9.05 -7.86
CA ARG A 169 13.07 10.40 -7.45
C ARG A 169 12.22 10.37 -6.18
N GLU A 170 11.32 9.40 -6.04
CA GLU A 170 10.49 9.30 -4.83
C GLU A 170 11.33 8.90 -3.61
N ILE A 171 12.21 7.90 -3.75
CA ILE A 171 13.13 7.48 -2.68
C ILE A 171 13.99 8.67 -2.22
N GLU A 172 14.59 9.40 -3.15
CA GLU A 172 15.43 10.56 -2.86
C GLU A 172 14.65 11.68 -2.17
N ALA A 173 13.42 11.97 -2.62
CA ALA A 173 12.56 12.97 -1.99
C ALA A 173 12.20 12.61 -0.54
N GLN A 174 11.85 11.37 -0.27
CA GLN A 174 11.58 10.87 1.07
C GLN A 174 12.85 10.89 1.94
N TYR A 175 14.00 10.53 1.37
CA TYR A 175 15.28 10.56 2.05
C TYR A 175 15.63 11.98 2.51
N ARG A 176 15.50 12.97 1.64
CA ARG A 176 15.77 14.39 1.97
C ARG A 176 14.79 14.92 3.02
N LYS A 177 13.51 14.54 2.95
CA LYS A 177 12.48 14.95 3.91
C LYS A 177 12.77 14.46 5.32
N THR A 178 13.28 13.26 5.48
CA THR A 178 13.55 12.64 6.78
C THR A 178 14.69 13.35 7.53
N GLY A 179 15.58 14.08 6.83
CA GLY A 179 16.72 14.79 7.41
C GLY A 179 17.87 13.88 7.85
N GLU A 180 19.03 14.45 8.13
CA GLU A 180 20.27 13.71 8.45
C GLU A 180 20.26 13.07 9.85
N ALA A 181 19.44 13.58 10.77
CA ALA A 181 19.47 13.22 12.19
C ALA A 181 18.72 11.91 12.54
N LYS A 182 18.00 11.31 11.59
CA LYS A 182 17.23 10.09 11.83
C LYS A 182 17.82 8.91 11.06
N GLU A 183 17.92 7.77 11.74
CA GLU A 183 18.17 6.49 11.07
C GLU A 183 17.05 6.22 10.05
N LYS A 184 17.45 6.03 8.82
CA LYS A 184 16.53 5.74 7.71
C LYS A 184 16.47 4.24 7.50
N ILE A 185 15.94 3.53 8.48
CA ILE A 185 15.86 2.05 8.49
C ILE A 185 15.21 1.51 7.22
N TRP A 186 14.24 2.23 6.64
CA TRP A 186 13.57 1.83 5.43
C TRP A 186 14.49 1.78 4.19
N ILE A 187 15.59 2.56 4.16
CA ILE A 187 16.61 2.48 3.09
C ILE A 187 17.27 1.10 3.10
N ASN A 188 17.68 0.61 4.26
CA ASN A 188 18.33 -0.70 4.37
C ASN A 188 17.41 -1.81 3.81
N TYR A 189 16.10 -1.73 4.05
CA TYR A 189 15.15 -2.69 3.48
C TYR A 189 15.03 -2.58 1.95
N ILE A 190 15.11 -1.37 1.41
CA ILE A 190 15.14 -1.17 -0.05
C ILE A 190 16.40 -1.79 -0.64
N GLU A 191 17.57 -1.53 -0.06
CA GLU A 191 18.85 -2.09 -0.50
C GLU A 191 18.85 -3.62 -0.45
N GLU A 192 18.41 -4.22 0.67
CA GLU A 192 18.26 -5.66 0.81
C GLU A 192 17.27 -6.26 -0.22
N GLY A 193 16.15 -5.58 -0.45
CA GLY A 193 15.15 -6.01 -1.41
C GLY A 193 15.68 -5.98 -2.85
N ILE A 194 16.40 -4.92 -3.23
CA ILE A 194 17.03 -4.79 -4.54
C ILE A 194 18.10 -5.86 -4.74
N ALA A 195 18.99 -6.06 -3.76
CA ALA A 195 20.02 -7.11 -3.83
C ALA A 195 19.38 -8.48 -4.07
N ARG A 196 18.32 -8.81 -3.35
CA ARG A 196 17.57 -10.07 -3.52
C ARG A 196 16.95 -10.22 -4.92
N LEU A 197 16.45 -9.14 -5.53
CA LEU A 197 15.92 -9.17 -6.89
C LEU A 197 17.03 -9.36 -7.91
N GLN A 198 18.20 -8.74 -7.72
CA GLN A 198 19.38 -8.89 -8.56
C GLN A 198 19.95 -10.30 -8.47
N ASP A 199 19.94 -10.94 -7.30
CA ASP A 199 20.32 -12.35 -7.10
C ASP A 199 19.39 -13.32 -7.87
N ASN A 200 18.19 -12.87 -8.25
CA ASN A 200 17.26 -13.59 -9.11
C ASN A 200 17.30 -13.12 -10.58
N ASP A 201 18.44 -12.64 -11.05
CA ASP A 201 18.70 -12.22 -12.43
C ASP A 201 17.83 -11.04 -12.92
N LEU A 202 17.23 -10.26 -12.03
CA LEU A 202 16.48 -9.07 -12.42
C LEU A 202 17.39 -7.84 -12.47
N THR A 203 17.34 -7.09 -13.55
CA THR A 203 18.06 -5.83 -13.67
C THR A 203 17.32 -4.70 -12.95
N ILE A 204 17.95 -4.12 -11.92
CA ILE A 204 17.44 -2.98 -11.16
C ILE A 204 18.40 -1.80 -11.33
N PRO A 205 18.17 -0.89 -12.29
CA PRO A 205 19.14 0.14 -12.71
C PRO A 205 19.49 1.18 -11.62
N ILE A 206 18.71 1.23 -10.55
CA ILE A 206 18.90 2.21 -9.45
C ILE A 206 19.68 1.62 -8.26
N GLY A 207 20.05 0.32 -8.30
CA GLY A 207 20.73 -0.33 -7.19
C GLY A 207 21.98 0.43 -6.74
N ASP A 208 22.83 0.83 -7.67
CA ASP A 208 24.08 1.55 -7.40
C ASP A 208 23.87 3.02 -6.95
N LYS A 209 22.68 3.58 -7.16
CA LYS A 209 22.34 4.97 -6.83
C LYS A 209 21.76 5.13 -5.43
N ILE A 210 21.26 4.05 -4.81
CA ILE A 210 20.54 4.09 -3.53
C ILE A 210 21.49 4.05 -2.33
N SER A 211 22.75 3.72 -2.50
CA SER A 211 23.79 3.87 -1.47
C SER A 211 23.97 5.38 -1.13
N LEU A 212 23.00 5.91 -0.39
CA LEU A 212 22.88 7.33 -0.01
C LEU A 212 23.53 7.60 1.35
#